data_2351f1655f64106bd3c5becfd5f76773
#
_entry.id   2351f1655f64106bd3c5becfd5f76773
#
_cell.length_a   1.000
_cell.length_b   1.000
_cell.length_c   1.000
_cell.angle_alpha   90.00
_cell.angle_beta   90.00
_cell.angle_gamma   90.00
#
_symmetry.space_group_name_H-M   'P 1'
#
loop_
_entity.id
_entity.type
_entity.pdbx_description
1 polymer ?
#
loop_
_entity_poly.entity_id
_entity_poly.type
_entity_poly.pdbx_seq_one_letter_code
_entity_poly.pdbx_strand_id
1 'polypeptide(L)'
;MNDYRGLLIKKQRKELDISLEALSHGVCSPSYLSKIENNILVANDDIYNLLFKKLGICTMDTIKEEKIKQMLDLFFKYYMSSDLKIFKIINELLEYKDEVVSSCLFVQYQLFLLFASELNSQINISLAEVEAYYSYMDDSQKEYFNLFRLSSGNIELSDNEEWIFIRRLKAKANLYAYQKNTFAAYDLYKTCLNYAIELGNKKLVAEILCSLGWLCLDIDLNQAEKYYTSAAQYDSQYKMLAFYNLGATMIQHKDCMEKGNQYLKKGLKSC
;
A
#
# COMPACT_ATOMS: atom_id res chain seq x y z
N MET A 1 -21.00 -2.21 17.86
CA MET A 1 -20.17 -1.53 16.84
C MET A 1 -19.14 -0.72 17.59
N ASN A 2 -17.87 -1.00 17.44
CA ASN A 2 -16.83 -0.23 18.14
C ASN A 2 -16.68 1.12 17.42
N ASP A 3 -16.74 2.21 18.19
CA ASP A 3 -16.65 3.56 17.66
C ASP A 3 -15.28 4.18 18.00
N TYR A 4 -14.44 4.41 16.99
CA TYR A 4 -13.10 4.97 17.18
C TYR A 4 -13.10 6.42 17.68
N ARG A 5 -14.23 7.14 17.54
CA ARG A 5 -14.36 8.58 17.90
C ARG A 5 -14.04 8.85 19.38
N GLY A 6 -14.39 7.92 20.26
CA GLY A 6 -14.04 8.01 21.68
C GLY A 6 -12.53 8.00 21.92
N LEU A 7 -11.81 7.11 21.24
CA LEU A 7 -10.35 7.04 21.32
C LEU A 7 -9.69 8.30 20.78
N LEU A 8 -10.21 8.81 19.66
CA LEU A 8 -9.72 10.04 19.03
C LEU A 8 -9.91 11.25 19.97
N ILE A 9 -11.10 11.39 20.56
CA ILE A 9 -11.38 12.46 21.53
C ILE A 9 -10.41 12.40 22.70
N LYS A 10 -10.18 11.20 23.25
CA LYS A 10 -9.22 10.98 24.34
C LYS A 10 -7.81 11.40 23.98
N LYS A 11 -7.35 11.03 22.77
CA LYS A 11 -6.03 11.38 22.26
C LYS A 11 -5.89 12.89 22.11
N GLN A 12 -6.79 13.53 21.38
CA GLN A 12 -6.77 14.99 21.14
C GLN A 12 -6.90 15.80 22.44
N ARG A 13 -7.80 15.38 23.34
CA ARG A 13 -7.92 16.04 24.65
C ARG A 13 -6.62 16.03 25.45
N LYS A 14 -5.92 14.88 25.44
CA LYS A 14 -4.63 14.75 26.13
C LYS A 14 -3.51 15.55 25.46
N GLU A 15 -3.46 15.59 24.16
CA GLU A 15 -2.50 16.38 23.40
C GLU A 15 -2.66 17.89 23.62
N LEU A 16 -3.91 18.33 23.84
CA LEU A 16 -4.24 19.73 24.15
C LEU A 16 -4.21 20.03 25.66
N ASP A 17 -3.86 19.06 26.52
CA ASP A 17 -3.83 19.15 27.98
C ASP A 17 -5.17 19.63 28.58
N ILE A 18 -6.30 19.22 28.00
CA ILE A 18 -7.64 19.57 28.45
C ILE A 18 -8.14 18.52 29.46
N SER A 19 -8.69 18.95 30.62
CA SER A 19 -9.29 18.01 31.61
C SER A 19 -10.63 17.42 31.10
N LEU A 20 -11.07 16.28 31.67
CA LEU A 20 -12.36 15.70 31.37
C LEU A 20 -13.51 16.66 31.69
N GLU A 21 -13.41 17.40 32.80
CA GLU A 21 -14.38 18.41 33.25
C GLU A 21 -14.48 19.55 32.25
N ALA A 22 -13.31 20.07 31.81
CA ALA A 22 -13.28 21.19 30.87
C ALA A 22 -13.87 20.82 29.51
N LEU A 23 -13.53 19.62 28.97
CA LEU A 23 -14.06 19.20 27.67
C LEU A 23 -15.56 18.88 27.76
N SER A 24 -16.02 18.20 28.83
CA SER A 24 -17.42 17.78 28.97
C SER A 24 -18.37 18.93 29.32
N HIS A 25 -17.87 20.04 29.87
CA HIS A 25 -18.68 21.18 30.29
C HIS A 25 -19.63 21.66 29.20
N GLY A 26 -20.94 21.75 29.50
CA GLY A 26 -21.97 22.16 28.54
C GLY A 26 -22.32 21.16 27.45
N VAL A 27 -21.73 19.94 27.47
CA VAL A 27 -22.02 18.86 26.50
C VAL A 27 -22.58 17.62 27.21
N CYS A 28 -21.85 17.13 28.22
CA CYS A 28 -22.24 15.93 28.97
C CYS A 28 -21.59 15.92 30.36
N SER A 29 -21.81 14.88 31.16
CA SER A 29 -21.10 14.75 32.45
C SER A 29 -19.66 14.24 32.20
N PRO A 30 -18.68 14.57 33.06
CA PRO A 30 -17.33 14.02 32.98
C PRO A 30 -17.29 12.49 32.99
N SER A 31 -18.15 11.86 33.78
CA SER A 31 -18.29 10.40 33.85
C SER A 31 -18.79 9.81 32.50
N TYR A 32 -19.72 10.51 31.82
CA TYR A 32 -20.22 10.09 30.52
C TYR A 32 -19.13 10.20 29.47
N LEU A 33 -18.37 11.32 29.43
CA LEU A 33 -17.23 11.49 28.52
C LEU A 33 -16.16 10.42 28.76
N SER A 34 -15.83 10.10 30.02
CA SER A 34 -14.89 9.05 30.35
C SER A 34 -15.33 7.68 29.80
N LYS A 35 -16.65 7.37 29.84
CA LYS A 35 -17.19 6.14 29.25
C LYS A 35 -17.06 6.12 27.73
N ILE A 36 -17.26 7.27 27.04
CA ILE A 36 -17.05 7.42 25.60
C ILE A 36 -15.58 7.20 25.27
N GLU A 37 -14.67 7.88 25.96
CA GLU A 37 -13.21 7.79 25.74
C GLU A 37 -12.62 6.39 25.96
N ASN A 38 -13.28 5.56 26.77
CA ASN A 38 -12.87 4.18 27.04
C ASN A 38 -13.73 3.14 26.28
N ASN A 39 -14.54 3.57 25.31
CA ASN A 39 -15.44 2.73 24.50
C ASN A 39 -16.41 1.86 25.31
N ILE A 40 -16.76 2.28 26.52
CA ILE A 40 -17.78 1.64 27.33
C ILE A 40 -19.18 2.02 26.82
N LEU A 41 -19.27 3.17 26.14
CA LEU A 41 -20.51 3.72 25.63
C LEU A 41 -20.28 4.44 24.32
N VAL A 42 -21.18 4.26 23.36
CA VAL A 42 -21.22 5.03 22.10
C VAL A 42 -22.26 6.14 22.27
N ALA A 43 -21.84 7.38 22.08
CA ALA A 43 -22.74 8.54 22.12
C ALA A 43 -23.50 8.72 20.80
N ASN A 44 -24.50 9.59 20.78
CA ASN A 44 -25.11 10.04 19.54
C ASN A 44 -24.19 11.04 18.79
N ASP A 45 -24.45 11.26 17.51
CA ASP A 45 -23.62 12.10 16.65
C ASP A 45 -23.59 13.56 17.11
N ASP A 46 -24.67 14.07 17.71
CA ASP A 46 -24.71 15.45 18.21
C ASP A 46 -23.66 15.67 19.33
N ILE A 47 -23.52 14.70 20.24
CA ILE A 47 -22.53 14.77 21.33
C ILE A 47 -21.12 14.71 20.73
N TYR A 48 -20.85 13.81 19.79
CA TYR A 48 -19.57 13.76 19.11
C TYR A 48 -19.25 15.08 18.39
N ASN A 49 -20.19 15.64 17.67
CA ASN A 49 -20.01 16.91 16.94
C ASN A 49 -19.71 18.07 17.89
N LEU A 50 -20.38 18.14 19.05
CA LEU A 50 -20.09 19.15 20.06
C LEU A 50 -18.70 18.99 20.69
N LEU A 51 -18.28 17.75 20.99
CA LEU A 51 -16.95 17.46 21.50
C LEU A 51 -15.86 17.77 20.47
N PHE A 52 -16.05 17.39 19.20
CA PHE A 52 -15.15 17.70 18.12
C PHE A 52 -15.01 19.22 17.92
N LYS A 53 -16.12 19.96 17.94
CA LYS A 53 -16.09 21.41 17.85
C LYS A 53 -15.28 22.05 18.99
N LYS A 54 -15.39 21.55 20.21
CA LYS A 54 -14.60 22.03 21.36
C LYS A 54 -13.10 21.71 21.23
N LEU A 55 -12.77 20.61 20.57
CA LEU A 55 -11.38 20.22 20.27
C LEU A 55 -10.85 20.91 19.02
N GLY A 56 -11.61 21.78 18.37
CA GLY A 56 -11.20 22.44 17.12
C GLY A 56 -11.21 21.49 15.91
N ILE A 57 -11.85 20.34 15.98
CA ILE A 57 -11.95 19.37 14.89
C ILE A 57 -13.15 19.75 14.00
N CYS A 58 -12.89 20.01 12.71
CA CYS A 58 -13.94 20.31 11.75
C CYS A 58 -14.73 19.06 11.37
N THR A 59 -16.05 19.19 11.24
CA THR A 59 -16.91 18.14 10.66
C THR A 59 -16.91 18.25 9.14
N MET A 60 -16.85 17.10 8.48
CA MET A 60 -16.84 17.01 7.01
C MET A 60 -18.28 16.94 6.48
N ASP A 61 -18.55 17.57 5.33
CA ASP A 61 -19.82 17.39 4.63
C ASP A 61 -19.88 16.04 3.89
N THR A 62 -21.09 15.52 3.67
CA THR A 62 -21.32 14.19 3.10
C THR A 62 -20.83 14.05 1.64
N ILE A 63 -20.88 15.12 0.85
CA ILE A 63 -20.43 15.10 -0.55
C ILE A 63 -18.91 14.96 -0.60
N LYS A 64 -18.22 15.70 0.27
CA LYS A 64 -16.77 15.65 0.39
C LYS A 64 -16.31 14.30 0.94
N GLU A 65 -17.03 13.75 1.92
CA GLU A 65 -16.76 12.44 2.48
C GLU A 65 -16.83 11.33 1.43
N GLU A 66 -17.87 11.31 0.59
CA GLU A 66 -18.03 10.34 -0.49
C GLU A 66 -16.89 10.48 -1.54
N LYS A 67 -16.49 11.70 -1.88
CA LYS A 67 -15.35 11.94 -2.78
C LYS A 67 -14.06 11.34 -2.22
N ILE A 68 -13.77 11.61 -0.95
CA ILE A 68 -12.54 11.09 -0.30
C ILE A 68 -12.58 9.56 -0.22
N LYS A 69 -13.73 8.97 0.09
CA LYS A 69 -13.91 7.51 0.09
C LYS A 69 -13.55 6.90 -1.27
N GLN A 70 -14.08 7.45 -2.36
CA GLN A 70 -13.75 6.99 -3.71
C GLN A 70 -12.25 7.11 -4.01
N MET A 71 -11.61 8.18 -3.55
CA MET A 71 -10.17 8.37 -3.71
C MET A 71 -9.35 7.35 -2.91
N LEU A 72 -9.77 7.02 -1.67
CA LEU A 72 -9.15 5.98 -0.85
C LEU A 72 -9.27 4.60 -1.52
N ASP A 73 -10.45 4.25 -2.04
CA ASP A 73 -10.66 2.99 -2.76
C ASP A 73 -9.80 2.91 -4.03
N LEU A 74 -9.69 4.01 -4.78
CA LEU A 74 -8.81 4.11 -5.95
C LEU A 74 -7.33 4.00 -5.56
N PHE A 75 -6.91 4.54 -4.42
CA PHE A 75 -5.55 4.41 -3.93
C PHE A 75 -5.15 2.95 -3.76
N PHE A 76 -5.92 2.15 -3.03
CA PHE A 76 -5.62 0.73 -2.82
C PHE A 76 -5.65 -0.05 -4.14
N LYS A 77 -6.61 0.23 -5.03
CA LYS A 77 -6.65 -0.34 -6.37
C LYS A 77 -5.37 -0.05 -7.17
N TYR A 78 -4.93 1.21 -7.20
CA TYR A 78 -3.72 1.62 -7.93
C TYR A 78 -2.45 1.08 -7.28
N TYR A 79 -2.39 0.98 -5.94
CA TYR A 79 -1.28 0.36 -5.24
C TYR A 79 -1.10 -1.10 -5.70
N MET A 80 -2.17 -1.89 -5.64
CA MET A 80 -2.13 -3.32 -6.02
C MET A 80 -1.90 -3.56 -7.52
N SER A 81 -2.30 -2.63 -8.39
CA SER A 81 -2.07 -2.70 -9.84
C SER A 81 -0.77 -2.03 -10.30
N SER A 82 -0.02 -1.39 -9.40
CA SER A 82 1.18 -0.59 -9.72
C SER A 82 0.89 0.54 -10.74
N ASP A 83 -0.30 1.16 -10.68
CA ASP A 83 -0.67 2.26 -11.56
C ASP A 83 -0.04 3.57 -11.06
N LEU A 84 0.66 4.28 -11.97
CA LEU A 84 1.35 5.54 -11.65
C LEU A 84 0.41 6.67 -11.20
N LYS A 85 -0.88 6.57 -11.47
CA LYS A 85 -1.89 7.52 -10.95
C LYS A 85 -1.92 7.56 -9.42
N ILE A 86 -1.35 6.54 -8.75
CA ILE A 86 -1.24 6.50 -7.29
C ILE A 86 -0.53 7.74 -6.74
N PHE A 87 0.53 8.23 -7.39
CA PHE A 87 1.27 9.40 -6.89
C PHE A 87 0.45 10.68 -6.90
N LYS A 88 -0.44 10.83 -7.89
CA LYS A 88 -1.39 11.95 -7.93
C LYS A 88 -2.40 11.84 -6.79
N ILE A 89 -2.99 10.66 -6.60
CA ILE A 89 -3.97 10.42 -5.53
C ILE A 89 -3.36 10.62 -4.14
N ILE A 90 -2.11 10.19 -3.90
CA ILE A 90 -1.42 10.44 -2.63
C ILE A 90 -1.40 11.95 -2.33
N ASN A 91 -0.96 12.77 -3.28
CA ASN A 91 -0.87 14.22 -3.07
C ASN A 91 -2.25 14.84 -2.80
N GLU A 92 -3.27 14.45 -3.57
CA GLU A 92 -4.63 14.94 -3.38
C GLU A 92 -5.21 14.52 -2.01
N LEU A 93 -5.01 13.27 -1.58
CA LEU A 93 -5.51 12.79 -0.28
C LEU A 93 -4.82 13.46 0.91
N LEU A 94 -3.55 13.83 0.79
CA LEU A 94 -2.82 14.51 1.87
C LEU A 94 -3.40 15.90 2.19
N GLU A 95 -4.07 16.55 1.24
CA GLU A 95 -4.74 17.84 1.46
C GLU A 95 -5.92 17.72 2.43
N TYR A 96 -6.51 16.53 2.60
CA TYR A 96 -7.67 16.29 3.46
C TYR A 96 -7.33 15.79 4.87
N LYS A 97 -6.04 15.79 5.25
CA LYS A 97 -5.56 15.19 6.50
C LYS A 97 -6.32 15.68 7.74
N ASP A 98 -6.53 16.99 7.85
CA ASP A 98 -7.17 17.58 9.04
C ASP A 98 -8.69 17.41 9.03
N GLU A 99 -9.29 17.25 7.86
CA GLU A 99 -10.73 17.13 7.69
C GLU A 99 -11.24 15.70 7.94
N VAL A 100 -10.43 14.70 7.57
CA VAL A 100 -10.79 13.28 7.73
C VAL A 100 -10.84 12.85 9.20
N VAL A 101 -10.22 13.61 10.10
CA VAL A 101 -10.12 13.25 11.53
C VAL A 101 -11.48 13.00 12.19
N SER A 102 -12.53 13.72 11.81
CA SER A 102 -13.89 13.58 12.37
C SER A 102 -14.79 12.63 11.57
N SER A 103 -14.36 12.16 10.40
CA SER A 103 -15.21 11.37 9.49
C SER A 103 -15.11 9.87 9.75
N CYS A 104 -16.11 9.11 9.28
CA CYS A 104 -16.08 7.65 9.32
C CYS A 104 -14.92 7.04 8.52
N LEU A 105 -14.28 7.81 7.67
CA LEU A 105 -13.13 7.41 6.84
C LEU A 105 -11.79 7.43 7.59
N PHE A 106 -11.76 7.92 8.83
CA PHE A 106 -10.51 8.11 9.57
C PHE A 106 -9.65 6.84 9.62
N VAL A 107 -10.23 5.70 9.94
CA VAL A 107 -9.49 4.43 10.04
C VAL A 107 -8.93 4.00 8.68
N GLN A 108 -9.72 4.12 7.61
CA GLN A 108 -9.27 3.83 6.25
C GLN A 108 -8.16 4.81 5.81
N TYR A 109 -8.25 6.06 6.23
CA TYR A 109 -7.23 7.07 5.98
C TYR A 109 -5.91 6.78 6.72
N GLN A 110 -5.97 6.25 7.95
CA GLN A 110 -4.75 5.80 8.64
C GLN A 110 -4.06 4.65 7.89
N LEU A 111 -4.83 3.71 7.35
CA LEU A 111 -4.30 2.66 6.48
C LEU A 111 -3.68 3.25 5.21
N PHE A 112 -4.36 4.21 4.57
CA PHE A 112 -3.80 4.93 3.42
C PHE A 112 -2.45 5.56 3.76
N LEU A 113 -2.35 6.31 4.87
CA LEU A 113 -1.09 6.93 5.28
C LEU A 113 0.03 5.88 5.49
N LEU A 114 -0.30 4.74 6.10
CA LEU A 114 0.65 3.66 6.32
C LEU A 114 1.22 3.11 4.99
N PHE A 115 0.38 2.84 4.01
CA PHE A 115 0.82 2.38 2.69
C PHE A 115 1.52 3.47 1.88
N ALA A 116 1.04 4.71 1.96
CA ALA A 116 1.63 5.85 1.27
C ALA A 116 3.02 6.22 1.83
N SER A 117 3.29 5.98 3.12
CA SER A 117 4.61 6.21 3.73
C SER A 117 5.72 5.36 3.09
N GLU A 118 5.39 4.21 2.52
CA GLU A 118 6.34 3.40 1.75
C GLU A 118 6.77 4.06 0.43
N LEU A 119 5.94 4.95 -0.11
CA LEU A 119 6.15 5.60 -1.41
C LEU A 119 6.54 7.07 -1.29
N ASN A 120 6.30 7.68 -0.14
CA ASN A 120 6.56 9.09 0.14
C ASN A 120 7.16 9.25 1.54
N SER A 121 8.47 9.52 1.60
CA SER A 121 9.23 9.66 2.85
C SER A 121 8.84 10.86 3.72
N GLN A 122 8.02 11.78 3.22
CA GLN A 122 7.50 12.89 4.02
C GLN A 122 6.33 12.46 4.92
N ILE A 123 5.73 11.29 4.66
CA ILE A 123 4.66 10.74 5.48
C ILE A 123 5.30 9.96 6.62
N ASN A 124 5.16 10.47 7.84
CA ASN A 124 5.67 9.82 9.04
C ASN A 124 4.49 9.23 9.83
N ILE A 125 4.35 7.91 9.79
CA ILE A 125 3.37 7.13 10.53
C ILE A 125 3.97 5.76 10.84
N SER A 126 3.75 5.27 12.05
CA SER A 126 4.23 3.95 12.47
C SER A 126 3.12 2.89 12.41
N LEU A 127 3.51 1.63 12.24
CA LEU A 127 2.58 0.50 12.32
C LEU A 127 1.82 0.48 13.64
N ALA A 128 2.48 0.78 14.77
CA ALA A 128 1.89 0.79 16.11
C ALA A 128 0.78 1.85 16.25
N GLU A 129 0.93 3.02 15.59
CA GLU A 129 -0.13 4.05 15.60
C GLU A 129 -1.38 3.57 14.89
N VAL A 130 -1.25 2.84 13.78
CA VAL A 130 -2.39 2.31 13.02
C VAL A 130 -2.98 1.08 13.71
N GLU A 131 -2.16 0.25 14.37
CA GLU A 131 -2.60 -0.91 15.14
C GLU A 131 -3.55 -0.54 16.28
N ALA A 132 -3.41 0.65 16.87
CA ALA A 132 -4.34 1.15 17.88
C ALA A 132 -5.80 1.22 17.38
N TYR A 133 -6.01 1.26 16.07
CA TYR A 133 -7.33 1.30 15.43
C TYR A 133 -7.78 -0.07 14.88
N TYR A 134 -7.01 -1.14 15.08
CA TYR A 134 -7.29 -2.46 14.50
C TYR A 134 -8.69 -3.01 14.83
N SER A 135 -9.16 -2.81 16.07
CA SER A 135 -10.49 -3.26 16.51
C SER A 135 -11.66 -2.50 15.84
N TYR A 136 -11.37 -1.39 15.20
CA TYR A 136 -12.35 -0.54 14.49
C TYR A 136 -12.37 -0.79 12.98
N MET A 137 -11.42 -1.57 12.48
CA MET A 137 -11.31 -1.93 11.07
C MET A 137 -12.41 -2.92 10.68
N ASP A 138 -12.96 -2.76 9.48
CA ASP A 138 -13.75 -3.79 8.83
C ASP A 138 -12.84 -4.94 8.34
N ASP A 139 -13.42 -6.01 7.79
CA ASP A 139 -12.66 -7.20 7.41
C ASP A 139 -11.67 -6.91 6.26
N SER A 140 -12.05 -6.07 5.30
CA SER A 140 -11.15 -5.66 4.20
C SER A 140 -9.99 -4.81 4.71
N GLN A 141 -10.26 -3.87 5.61
CA GLN A 141 -9.24 -3.03 6.25
C GLN A 141 -8.27 -3.86 7.09
N LYS A 142 -8.77 -4.87 7.83
CA LYS A 142 -7.93 -5.82 8.58
C LYS A 142 -7.04 -6.63 7.65
N GLU A 143 -7.57 -7.07 6.51
CA GLU A 143 -6.79 -7.76 5.49
C GLU A 143 -5.62 -6.90 5.01
N TYR A 144 -5.85 -5.65 4.60
CA TYR A 144 -4.79 -4.72 4.22
C TYR A 144 -3.79 -4.47 5.36
N PHE A 145 -4.27 -4.24 6.58
CA PHE A 145 -3.40 -4.02 7.73
C PHE A 145 -2.51 -5.24 8.00
N ASN A 146 -3.08 -6.44 7.98
CA ASN A 146 -2.33 -7.69 8.18
C ASN A 146 -1.29 -7.89 7.07
N LEU A 147 -1.63 -7.63 5.81
CA LEU A 147 -0.69 -7.66 4.70
C LEU A 147 0.49 -6.68 4.90
N PHE A 148 0.24 -5.53 5.49
CA PHE A 148 1.31 -4.58 5.82
C PHE A 148 2.17 -5.11 6.97
N ARG A 149 1.57 -5.64 8.03
CA ARG A 149 2.26 -6.19 9.21
C ARG A 149 3.17 -7.38 8.86
N LEU A 150 2.76 -8.22 7.93
CA LEU A 150 3.53 -9.36 7.45
C LEU A 150 4.85 -8.97 6.77
N SER A 151 4.91 -7.78 6.15
CA SER A 151 6.16 -7.28 5.58
C SER A 151 7.17 -6.80 6.63
N SER A 152 6.76 -6.71 7.90
CA SER A 152 7.58 -6.20 9.00
C SER A 152 8.08 -7.30 9.97
N GLY A 153 7.69 -8.56 9.82
CA GLY A 153 8.08 -9.63 10.75
C GLY A 153 7.81 -11.04 10.25
N ASN A 154 8.48 -12.02 10.86
CA ASN A 154 8.32 -13.45 10.59
C ASN A 154 6.97 -13.94 11.14
N ILE A 155 5.97 -14.07 10.29
CA ILE A 155 4.69 -14.69 10.62
C ILE A 155 4.45 -15.80 9.59
N GLU A 156 4.05 -16.99 10.04
CA GLU A 156 3.59 -18.05 9.15
C GLU A 156 2.29 -17.65 8.49
N LEU A 157 2.25 -17.76 7.16
CA LEU A 157 1.12 -17.40 6.31
C LEU A 157 0.38 -18.66 5.86
N SER A 158 -0.92 -18.55 5.64
CA SER A 158 -1.66 -19.54 4.84
C SER A 158 -1.36 -19.33 3.34
N ASP A 159 -1.54 -20.39 2.51
CA ASP A 159 -1.24 -20.33 1.05
C ASP A 159 -1.89 -19.15 0.33
N ASN A 160 -3.11 -18.76 0.72
CA ASN A 160 -3.81 -17.61 0.13
C ASN A 160 -3.21 -16.27 0.56
N GLU A 161 -2.80 -16.15 1.83
CA GLU A 161 -2.16 -14.94 2.36
C GLU A 161 -0.77 -14.74 1.75
N GLU A 162 0.00 -15.82 1.54
CA GLU A 162 1.29 -15.77 0.85
C GLU A 162 1.19 -15.23 -0.57
N TRP A 163 0.18 -15.66 -1.33
CA TRP A 163 -0.06 -15.18 -2.69
C TRP A 163 -0.35 -13.67 -2.73
N ILE A 164 -1.24 -13.18 -1.87
CA ILE A 164 -1.60 -11.76 -1.79
C ILE A 164 -0.39 -10.94 -1.32
N PHE A 165 0.36 -11.46 -0.36
CA PHE A 165 1.58 -10.85 0.15
C PHE A 165 2.64 -10.65 -0.94
N ILE A 166 2.93 -11.69 -1.73
CA ILE A 166 3.91 -11.59 -2.83
C ILE A 166 3.44 -10.58 -3.87
N ARG A 167 2.16 -10.56 -4.21
CA ARG A 167 1.60 -9.57 -5.13
C ARG A 167 1.75 -8.14 -4.63
N ARG A 168 1.54 -7.92 -3.32
CA ARG A 168 1.78 -6.62 -2.69
C ARG A 168 3.24 -6.21 -2.77
N LEU A 169 4.16 -7.10 -2.40
CA LEU A 169 5.61 -6.83 -2.48
C LEU A 169 6.02 -6.51 -3.92
N LYS A 170 5.52 -7.26 -4.90
CA LYS A 170 5.79 -7.01 -6.31
C LYS A 170 5.23 -5.67 -6.77
N ALA A 171 4.00 -5.30 -6.34
CA ALA A 171 3.43 -3.99 -6.65
C ALA A 171 4.30 -2.85 -6.10
N LYS A 172 4.75 -2.96 -4.86
CA LYS A 172 5.69 -2.02 -4.25
C LYS A 172 7.02 -1.95 -5.01
N ALA A 173 7.58 -3.10 -5.40
CA ALA A 173 8.80 -3.15 -6.20
C ALA A 173 8.64 -2.43 -7.55
N ASN A 174 7.51 -2.63 -8.25
CA ASN A 174 7.20 -1.91 -9.48
C ASN A 174 7.16 -0.39 -9.25
N LEU A 175 6.49 0.07 -8.18
CA LEU A 175 6.40 1.51 -7.86
C LEU A 175 7.77 2.10 -7.54
N TYR A 176 8.63 1.40 -6.80
CA TYR A 176 10.02 1.82 -6.58
C TYR A 176 10.83 1.89 -7.88
N ALA A 177 10.65 0.92 -8.77
CA ALA A 177 11.31 0.94 -10.08
C ALA A 177 10.89 2.17 -10.90
N TYR A 178 9.62 2.54 -10.90
CA TYR A 178 9.13 3.77 -11.54
C TYR A 178 9.67 5.05 -10.89
N GLN A 179 9.87 5.05 -9.58
CA GLN A 179 10.54 6.14 -8.86
C GLN A 179 12.06 6.18 -9.10
N LYS A 180 12.60 5.26 -9.90
CA LYS A 180 14.05 5.06 -10.12
C LYS A 180 14.82 4.70 -8.83
N ASN A 181 14.13 4.21 -7.81
CA ASN A 181 14.74 3.59 -6.64
C ASN A 181 15.11 2.13 -6.94
N THR A 182 16.11 1.96 -7.82
CA THR A 182 16.49 0.68 -8.42
C THR A 182 16.94 -0.34 -7.38
N PHE A 183 17.67 0.11 -6.35
CA PHE A 183 18.16 -0.78 -5.30
C PHE A 183 17.01 -1.39 -4.48
N ALA A 184 16.09 -0.56 -3.98
CA ALA A 184 14.93 -1.04 -3.23
C ALA A 184 14.00 -1.92 -4.09
N ALA A 185 13.81 -1.58 -5.37
CA ALA A 185 13.06 -2.40 -6.30
C ALA A 185 13.70 -3.78 -6.50
N TYR A 186 15.02 -3.83 -6.68
CA TYR A 186 15.77 -5.07 -6.88
C TYR A 186 15.64 -6.00 -5.67
N ASP A 187 15.84 -5.49 -4.45
CA ASP A 187 15.74 -6.27 -3.22
C ASP A 187 14.34 -6.86 -3.04
N LEU A 188 13.30 -6.08 -3.29
CA LEU A 188 11.92 -6.57 -3.22
C LEU A 188 11.60 -7.63 -4.27
N TYR A 189 12.06 -7.44 -5.52
CA TYR A 189 11.89 -8.48 -6.54
C TYR A 189 12.63 -9.77 -6.18
N LYS A 190 13.84 -9.68 -5.58
CA LYS A 190 14.58 -10.86 -5.10
C LYS A 190 13.83 -11.57 -3.99
N THR A 191 13.26 -10.81 -3.06
CA THR A 191 12.40 -11.35 -1.99
C THR A 191 11.18 -12.06 -2.58
N CYS A 192 10.46 -11.41 -3.49
CA CYS A 192 9.32 -12.00 -4.19
C CYS A 192 9.70 -13.30 -4.95
N LEU A 193 10.89 -13.31 -5.57
CA LEU A 193 11.36 -14.47 -6.32
C LEU A 193 11.56 -15.69 -5.40
N ASN A 194 12.14 -15.47 -4.22
CA ASN A 194 12.36 -16.54 -3.25
C ASN A 194 11.02 -17.15 -2.81
N TYR A 195 10.05 -16.32 -2.39
CA TYR A 195 8.71 -16.80 -2.04
C TYR A 195 8.01 -17.52 -3.20
N ALA A 196 8.09 -16.98 -4.43
CA ALA A 196 7.48 -17.62 -5.60
C ALA A 196 8.08 -18.99 -5.93
N ILE A 197 9.38 -19.18 -5.68
CA ILE A 197 10.08 -20.47 -5.82
C ILE A 197 9.61 -21.43 -4.74
N GLU A 198 9.54 -21.01 -3.48
CA GLU A 198 9.07 -21.82 -2.33
C GLU A 198 7.63 -22.31 -2.56
N LEU A 199 6.75 -21.44 -3.09
CA LEU A 199 5.39 -21.81 -3.49
C LEU A 199 5.30 -22.73 -4.72
N GLY A 200 6.40 -22.96 -5.43
CA GLY A 200 6.39 -23.73 -6.68
C GLY A 200 5.60 -23.08 -7.82
N ASN A 201 5.26 -21.79 -7.73
CA ASN A 201 4.45 -21.08 -8.73
C ASN A 201 5.28 -20.62 -9.92
N LYS A 202 5.43 -21.50 -10.92
CA LYS A 202 6.27 -21.27 -12.10
C LYS A 202 5.90 -20.00 -12.87
N LYS A 203 4.60 -19.67 -12.97
CA LYS A 203 4.13 -18.48 -13.68
C LYS A 203 4.59 -17.21 -12.96
N LEU A 204 4.45 -17.17 -11.63
CA LEU A 204 4.87 -16.03 -10.81
C LEU A 204 6.39 -15.87 -10.84
N VAL A 205 7.15 -16.97 -10.76
CA VAL A 205 8.61 -16.97 -10.94
C VAL A 205 9.01 -16.33 -12.26
N ALA A 206 8.38 -16.74 -13.38
CA ALA A 206 8.65 -16.18 -14.71
C ALA A 206 8.34 -14.67 -14.76
N GLU A 207 7.21 -14.26 -14.18
CA GLU A 207 6.79 -12.87 -14.12
C GLU A 207 7.79 -11.98 -13.36
N ILE A 208 8.26 -12.45 -12.20
CA ILE A 208 9.23 -11.71 -11.37
C ILE A 208 10.60 -11.67 -12.05
N LEU A 209 11.03 -12.75 -12.68
CA LEU A 209 12.26 -12.79 -13.47
C LEU A 209 12.22 -11.80 -14.64
N CYS A 210 11.07 -11.65 -15.32
CA CYS A 210 10.91 -10.62 -16.35
C CYS A 210 11.03 -9.19 -15.74
N SER A 211 10.48 -8.96 -14.55
CA SER A 211 10.60 -7.66 -13.87
C SER A 211 12.05 -7.35 -13.47
N LEU A 212 12.80 -8.34 -12.96
CA LEU A 212 14.23 -8.22 -12.68
C LEU A 212 15.04 -7.98 -13.96
N GLY A 213 14.71 -8.69 -15.05
CA GLY A 213 15.31 -8.47 -16.34
C GLY A 213 15.12 -7.04 -16.83
N TRP A 214 13.90 -6.53 -16.75
CA TRP A 214 13.57 -5.15 -17.11
C TRP A 214 14.34 -4.12 -16.27
N LEU A 215 14.42 -4.34 -14.97
CA LEU A 215 15.14 -3.45 -14.05
C LEU A 215 16.65 -3.37 -14.37
N CYS A 216 17.23 -4.44 -14.87
CA CYS A 216 18.67 -4.53 -15.20
C CYS A 216 19.02 -4.05 -16.62
N LEU A 217 18.05 -3.77 -17.50
CA LEU A 217 18.32 -3.45 -18.91
C LEU A 217 19.29 -2.27 -19.10
N ASP A 218 19.13 -1.22 -18.29
CA ASP A 218 19.94 0.00 -18.38
C ASP A 218 21.22 -0.06 -17.53
N ILE A 219 21.41 -1.12 -16.71
CA ILE A 219 22.50 -1.22 -15.75
C ILE A 219 23.50 -2.31 -16.14
N ASP A 220 22.99 -3.50 -16.40
CA ASP A 220 23.79 -4.69 -16.74
C ASP A 220 23.00 -5.57 -17.72
N LEU A 221 23.26 -5.40 -19.00
CA LEU A 221 22.61 -6.14 -20.07
C LEU A 221 22.85 -7.66 -19.98
N ASN A 222 24.02 -8.08 -19.49
CA ASN A 222 24.32 -9.51 -19.30
C ASN A 222 23.45 -10.10 -18.16
N GLN A 223 23.23 -9.35 -17.10
CA GLN A 223 22.38 -9.77 -16.02
C GLN A 223 20.91 -9.78 -16.45
N ALA A 224 20.47 -8.78 -17.20
CA ALA A 224 19.13 -8.76 -17.80
C ALA A 224 18.90 -9.99 -18.70
N GLU A 225 19.88 -10.35 -19.55
CA GLU A 225 19.82 -11.55 -20.39
C GLU A 225 19.64 -12.83 -19.56
N LYS A 226 20.36 -12.97 -18.46
CA LYS A 226 20.23 -14.14 -17.57
C LYS A 226 18.82 -14.23 -16.99
N TYR A 227 18.25 -13.12 -16.50
CA TYR A 227 16.91 -13.10 -15.95
C TYR A 227 15.84 -13.44 -17.01
N TYR A 228 15.89 -12.82 -18.18
CA TYR A 228 14.92 -13.10 -19.24
C TYR A 228 15.03 -14.52 -19.80
N THR A 229 16.25 -15.05 -19.96
CA THR A 229 16.44 -16.43 -20.42
C THR A 229 15.94 -17.44 -19.37
N SER A 230 16.13 -17.14 -18.09
CA SER A 230 15.56 -17.94 -17.00
C SER A 230 14.02 -17.88 -17.01
N ALA A 231 13.43 -16.69 -17.14
CA ALA A 231 11.97 -16.54 -17.23
C ALA A 231 11.35 -17.39 -18.33
N ALA A 232 12.00 -17.43 -19.51
CA ALA A 232 11.57 -18.22 -20.66
C ALA A 232 11.57 -19.74 -20.44
N GLN A 233 12.27 -20.23 -19.41
CA GLN A 233 12.30 -21.65 -19.03
C GLN A 233 11.17 -22.05 -18.08
N TYR A 234 10.66 -21.11 -17.28
CA TYR A 234 9.64 -21.39 -16.28
C TYR A 234 8.23 -21.42 -16.82
N ASP A 235 7.90 -20.53 -17.78
CA ASP A 235 6.54 -20.44 -18.34
C ASP A 235 6.55 -20.01 -19.80
N SER A 236 5.76 -20.74 -20.62
CA SER A 236 5.71 -20.51 -22.08
C SER A 236 5.09 -19.16 -22.45
N GLN A 237 4.15 -18.63 -21.67
CA GLN A 237 3.51 -17.32 -21.92
C GLN A 237 4.54 -16.18 -21.75
N TYR A 238 5.47 -16.32 -20.80
CA TYR A 238 6.52 -15.34 -20.56
C TYR A 238 7.69 -15.47 -21.51
N LYS A 239 7.83 -16.60 -22.20
CA LYS A 239 8.92 -16.84 -23.17
C LYS A 239 8.93 -15.82 -24.29
N MET A 240 7.77 -15.56 -24.88
CA MET A 240 7.63 -14.55 -25.96
C MET A 240 7.97 -13.15 -25.43
N LEU A 241 7.39 -12.76 -24.30
CA LEU A 241 7.60 -11.45 -23.66
C LEU A 241 9.09 -11.24 -23.30
N ALA A 242 9.71 -12.25 -22.70
CA ALA A 242 11.11 -12.20 -22.29
C ALA A 242 12.04 -12.01 -23.49
N PHE A 243 11.86 -12.79 -24.54
CA PHE A 243 12.67 -12.68 -25.74
C PHE A 243 12.40 -11.41 -26.54
N TYR A 244 11.15 -10.93 -26.55
CA TYR A 244 10.83 -9.65 -27.18
C TYR A 244 11.52 -8.48 -26.46
N ASN A 245 11.37 -8.36 -25.15
CA ASN A 245 11.97 -7.27 -24.38
C ASN A 245 13.50 -7.28 -24.50
N LEU A 246 14.10 -8.47 -24.35
CA LEU A 246 15.56 -8.63 -24.48
C LEU A 246 16.06 -8.27 -25.89
N GLY A 247 15.38 -8.78 -26.91
CA GLY A 247 15.75 -8.54 -28.30
C GLY A 247 15.59 -7.06 -28.68
N ALA A 248 14.48 -6.44 -28.31
CA ALA A 248 14.21 -5.03 -28.58
C ALA A 248 15.27 -4.11 -27.96
N THR A 249 15.66 -4.41 -26.71
CA THR A 249 16.71 -3.61 -26.03
C THR A 249 18.08 -3.85 -26.64
N MET A 250 18.46 -5.11 -26.94
CA MET A 250 19.76 -5.42 -27.53
C MET A 250 19.96 -4.79 -28.90
N ILE A 251 18.90 -4.63 -29.70
CA ILE A 251 19.01 -3.96 -31.02
C ILE A 251 19.39 -2.49 -30.88
N GLN A 252 19.04 -1.83 -29.77
CA GLN A 252 19.42 -0.43 -29.52
C GLN A 252 20.93 -0.28 -29.24
N HIS A 253 21.59 -1.36 -28.81
CA HIS A 253 23.05 -1.42 -28.61
C HIS A 253 23.73 -1.96 -29.83
N LYS A 254 24.56 -1.11 -30.56
CA LYS A 254 25.20 -1.44 -31.83
C LYS A 254 25.94 -2.78 -31.81
N ASP A 255 26.65 -3.08 -30.74
CA ASP A 255 27.45 -4.30 -30.59
C ASP A 255 26.61 -5.56 -30.31
N CYS A 256 25.32 -5.42 -30.04
CA CYS A 256 24.42 -6.51 -29.69
C CYS A 256 23.28 -6.72 -30.70
N MET A 257 23.26 -5.99 -31.81
CA MET A 257 22.17 -5.98 -32.79
C MET A 257 21.87 -7.37 -33.37
N GLU A 258 22.89 -8.13 -33.73
CA GLU A 258 22.73 -9.47 -34.32
C GLU A 258 22.10 -10.44 -33.27
N LYS A 259 22.61 -10.39 -32.06
CA LYS A 259 22.08 -11.18 -30.92
C LYS A 259 20.62 -10.79 -30.57
N GLY A 260 20.32 -9.49 -30.62
CA GLY A 260 18.95 -8.97 -30.43
C GLY A 260 17.97 -9.53 -31.46
N ASN A 261 18.39 -9.53 -32.78
CA ASN A 261 17.60 -10.12 -33.84
C ASN A 261 17.34 -11.63 -33.66
N GLN A 262 18.31 -12.36 -33.10
CA GLN A 262 18.14 -13.78 -32.80
C GLN A 262 17.11 -13.97 -31.70
N TYR A 263 17.06 -13.15 -30.64
CA TYR A 263 16.07 -13.22 -29.62
C TYR A 263 14.66 -12.85 -30.10
N LEU A 264 14.51 -11.83 -30.96
CA LEU A 264 13.20 -11.54 -31.55
C LEU A 264 12.68 -12.71 -32.38
N LYS A 265 13.54 -13.36 -33.18
CA LYS A 265 13.17 -14.55 -33.94
C LYS A 265 12.77 -15.72 -33.04
N LYS A 266 13.43 -15.92 -31.88
CA LYS A 266 13.05 -16.93 -30.88
C LYS A 266 11.70 -16.60 -30.27
N GLY A 267 11.42 -15.35 -29.98
CA GLY A 267 10.12 -14.90 -29.46
C GLY A 267 8.98 -15.20 -30.43
N LEU A 268 9.14 -14.84 -31.70
CA LEU A 268 8.16 -15.10 -32.76
C LEU A 268 7.87 -16.58 -32.98
N LYS A 269 8.86 -17.47 -32.79
CA LYS A 269 8.68 -18.92 -32.90
C LYS A 269 7.99 -19.55 -31.68
N SER A 270 7.76 -18.77 -30.65
CA SER A 270 7.12 -19.24 -29.39
C SER A 270 5.62 -18.91 -29.35
N CYS A 271 5.10 -18.20 -30.35
CA CYS A 271 3.66 -18.06 -30.66
C CYS A 271 3.19 -19.28 -31.42
#